data_941d206be39703c02f2cb317baed4291
#
_entry.id   941d206be39703c02f2cb317baed4291
#
_cell.length_a   1.000
_cell.length_b   1.000
_cell.length_c   1.000
_cell.angle_alpha   90.00
_cell.angle_beta   90.00
_cell.angle_gamma   90.00
#
_symmetry.space_group_name_H-M   'P 1'
#
loop_
_entity.id
_entity.type
_entity.pdbx_description
1 polymer ?
#
loop_
_entity_poly.entity_id
_entity_poly.type
_entity_poly.pdbx_seq_one_letter_code
_entity_poly.pdbx_strand_id
1 'polypeptide(L)'
;MKLGYVELADDPRYANRGARSGIVFTDLGRPYQGSQVALEDARAIGRVTGIEFSMERSASKSGDELMQRISDWITSDDIHFVLADLPARALRDLARGLAEHPIMLFNVSAPDDSLRGADCANNVLHTYPSEAMLSDALTQYLVAKGWLQILVLQGPAPEDAAMVASLQRSARKFHAKTVETRPFLLTNDPRNREQTSIALLTGGLRYDVVYVADSSGEFGRYVTYETSLPRPVVGSAGLVPTAWSWSWDRDAAVQLQHRYEKLSPPRRMNGADWAAWAAVKAVTQAVMRSGSIAFDAVKAFLLSDKLTLDTVKGNPGSFRAWDHQLRAPVLLSTADAVIERAPLPQYLHQTNVLDTLGIDAPETACRF
;
A
#
# COMPACT_ATOMS: atom_id res chain seq x y z
N MET A 1 -7.20 0.12 26.27
CA MET A 1 -7.49 0.26 24.81
C MET A 1 -7.06 -1.00 24.09
N LYS A 2 -8.03 -1.80 23.65
CA LYS A 2 -7.76 -3.00 22.83
C LYS A 2 -7.94 -2.67 21.36
N LEU A 3 -7.10 -3.23 20.50
CA LEU A 3 -7.17 -3.15 19.04
C LEU A 3 -7.42 -4.55 18.49
N GLY A 4 -8.02 -4.64 17.30
CA GLY A 4 -8.15 -5.89 16.57
C GLY A 4 -7.20 -5.93 15.36
N TYR A 5 -6.83 -7.13 14.95
CA TYR A 5 -6.16 -7.41 13.68
C TYR A 5 -6.83 -8.63 13.04
N VAL A 6 -7.30 -8.47 11.81
CA VAL A 6 -7.99 -9.54 11.07
C VAL A 6 -7.31 -9.83 9.75
N GLU A 7 -7.31 -11.12 9.39
CA GLU A 7 -6.77 -11.63 8.14
C GLU A 7 -7.51 -12.89 7.66
N LEU A 8 -7.45 -13.19 6.37
CA LEU A 8 -7.88 -14.48 5.84
C LEU A 8 -6.72 -15.47 5.93
N ALA A 9 -6.96 -16.65 6.52
CA ALA A 9 -5.94 -17.68 6.71
C ALA A 9 -5.31 -18.15 5.39
N ASP A 10 -6.14 -18.37 4.37
CA ASP A 10 -5.74 -18.89 3.06
C ASP A 10 -5.68 -17.77 1.99
N ASP A 11 -5.20 -16.57 2.35
CA ASP A 11 -5.07 -15.46 1.42
C ASP A 11 -3.99 -15.75 0.37
N PRO A 12 -4.36 -15.83 -0.93
CA PRO A 12 -3.42 -16.16 -1.99
C PRO A 12 -2.31 -15.11 -2.17
N ARG A 13 -2.48 -13.89 -1.68
CA ARG A 13 -1.43 -12.85 -1.72
C ARG A 13 -0.19 -13.25 -0.93
N TYR A 14 -0.35 -14.10 0.11
CA TYR A 14 0.72 -14.60 0.97
C TYR A 14 1.08 -16.07 0.71
N ALA A 15 0.48 -16.71 -0.29
CA ALA A 15 0.94 -18.02 -0.73
C ALA A 15 2.42 -17.91 -1.17
N ASN A 16 3.21 -18.94 -0.83
CA ASN A 16 4.62 -19.00 -1.22
C ASN A 16 4.76 -18.80 -2.73
N ARG A 17 5.29 -17.64 -3.13
CA ARG A 17 5.58 -17.33 -4.52
C ARG A 17 6.91 -17.98 -4.88
N GLY A 18 6.84 -19.25 -5.28
CA GLY A 18 7.95 -19.94 -5.91
C GLY A 18 8.00 -19.60 -7.40
N ALA A 19 9.21 -19.39 -7.94
CA ALA A 19 9.40 -19.51 -9.37
C ALA A 19 8.94 -20.90 -9.81
N ARG A 20 8.62 -21.09 -11.10
CA ARG A 20 8.31 -22.44 -11.66
C ARG A 20 9.38 -23.48 -11.36
N SER A 21 10.59 -23.04 -11.05
CA SER A 21 11.70 -23.86 -10.55
C SER A 21 11.55 -24.32 -9.11
N GLY A 22 10.50 -23.92 -8.38
CA GLY A 22 10.33 -24.20 -6.95
C GLY A 22 11.15 -23.30 -6.02
N ILE A 23 11.88 -22.34 -6.54
CA ILE A 23 12.66 -21.38 -5.73
C ILE A 23 11.74 -20.28 -5.23
N VAL A 24 11.58 -20.15 -3.91
CA VAL A 24 10.87 -19.01 -3.28
C VAL A 24 11.78 -17.78 -3.36
N PHE A 25 11.37 -16.77 -4.13
CA PHE A 25 12.14 -15.54 -4.35
C PHE A 25 11.58 -14.32 -3.63
N THR A 26 10.38 -14.41 -3.09
CA THR A 26 9.76 -13.33 -2.33
C THR A 26 8.99 -13.91 -1.15
N ASP A 27 9.42 -13.57 0.05
CA ASP A 27 8.61 -13.74 1.26
C ASP A 27 7.92 -12.41 1.56
N LEU A 28 6.66 -12.31 1.21
CA LEU A 28 5.88 -11.09 1.45
C LEU A 28 5.49 -10.91 2.91
N GLY A 29 5.47 -11.96 3.71
CA GLY A 29 5.09 -11.93 5.12
C GLY A 29 3.88 -11.05 5.45
N ARG A 30 3.12 -11.45 6.44
CA ARG A 30 1.94 -10.68 6.88
C ARG A 30 2.32 -9.39 7.59
N PRO A 31 1.57 -8.29 7.44
CA PRO A 31 1.87 -6.99 8.06
C PRO A 31 1.64 -6.94 9.59
N TYR A 32 1.19 -8.02 10.20
CA TYR A 32 0.98 -8.11 11.65
C TYR A 32 2.20 -7.67 12.46
N GLN A 33 3.42 -8.01 12.02
CA GLN A 33 4.64 -7.62 12.73
C GLN A 33 4.86 -6.10 12.74
N GLY A 34 4.45 -5.40 11.67
CA GLY A 34 4.46 -3.94 11.64
C GLY A 34 3.60 -3.32 12.75
N SER A 35 2.40 -3.89 12.96
CA SER A 35 1.54 -3.45 14.06
C SER A 35 2.13 -3.69 15.45
N GLN A 36 2.89 -4.79 15.64
CA GLN A 36 3.51 -5.11 16.92
C GLN A 36 4.61 -4.11 17.28
N VAL A 37 5.39 -3.61 16.32
CA VAL A 37 6.38 -2.55 16.57
C VAL A 37 5.72 -1.29 17.11
N ALA A 38 4.60 -0.86 16.51
CA ALA A 38 3.87 0.31 17.00
C ALA A 38 3.16 0.05 18.34
N LEU A 39 2.72 -1.17 18.58
CA LEU A 39 2.09 -1.55 19.85
C LEU A 39 3.08 -1.52 21.01
N GLU A 40 4.35 -1.86 20.80
CA GLU A 40 5.40 -1.70 21.81
C GLU A 40 5.59 -0.23 22.19
N ASP A 41 5.55 0.68 21.20
CA ASP A 41 5.59 2.12 21.48
C ASP A 41 4.36 2.61 22.23
N ALA A 42 3.18 2.15 21.82
CA ALA A 42 1.92 2.46 22.49
C ALA A 42 1.94 2.02 23.95
N ARG A 43 2.45 0.81 24.23
CA ARG A 43 2.61 0.30 25.60
C ARG A 43 3.58 1.14 26.43
N ALA A 44 4.68 1.62 25.82
CA ALA A 44 5.63 2.49 26.51
C ALA A 44 4.99 3.83 26.92
N ILE A 45 4.23 4.44 26.01
CA ILE A 45 3.44 5.65 26.27
C ILE A 45 2.35 5.38 27.31
N GLY A 46 1.67 4.25 27.18
CA GLY A 46 0.57 3.83 28.05
C GLY A 46 0.99 3.71 29.52
N ARG A 47 2.21 3.23 29.80
CA ARG A 47 2.74 3.18 31.19
C ARG A 47 2.82 4.55 31.85
N VAL A 48 3.02 5.61 31.08
CA VAL A 48 3.11 6.99 31.59
C VAL A 48 1.70 7.59 31.79
N THR A 49 0.75 7.19 30.96
CA THR A 49 -0.60 7.79 30.90
C THR A 49 -1.68 6.96 31.60
N GLY A 50 -1.33 5.76 32.09
CA GLY A 50 -2.27 4.84 32.73
C GLY A 50 -3.20 4.10 31.75
N ILE A 51 -2.91 4.11 30.44
CA ILE A 51 -3.69 3.43 29.40
C ILE A 51 -2.96 2.16 28.96
N GLU A 52 -3.55 1.01 29.19
CA GLU A 52 -3.01 -0.25 28.68
C GLU A 52 -3.40 -0.44 27.20
N PHE A 53 -2.39 -0.69 26.33
CA PHE A 53 -2.58 -1.01 24.92
C PHE A 53 -2.32 -2.48 24.65
N SER A 54 -3.29 -3.16 24.00
CA SER A 54 -3.19 -4.55 23.58
C SER A 54 -3.81 -4.77 22.21
N MET A 55 -3.53 -5.92 21.59
CA MET A 55 -4.07 -6.28 20.28
C MET A 55 -4.46 -7.74 20.26
N GLU A 56 -5.66 -8.02 19.77
CA GLU A 56 -6.11 -9.37 19.45
C GLU A 56 -5.99 -9.62 17.95
N ARG A 57 -5.59 -10.85 17.59
CA ARG A 57 -5.45 -11.29 16.20
C ARG A 57 -6.45 -12.40 15.91
N SER A 58 -7.12 -12.31 14.76
CA SER A 58 -7.97 -13.37 14.23
C SER A 58 -7.60 -13.68 12.78
N ALA A 59 -7.27 -14.94 12.51
CA ALA A 59 -7.10 -15.48 11.17
C ALA A 59 -8.28 -16.45 10.91
N SER A 60 -9.16 -16.08 9.99
CA SER A 60 -10.38 -16.85 9.68
C SER A 60 -10.37 -17.33 8.23
N LYS A 61 -11.13 -18.38 7.93
CA LYS A 61 -11.18 -18.96 6.58
C LYS A 61 -12.13 -18.22 5.65
N SER A 62 -13.07 -17.46 6.19
CA SER A 62 -14.09 -16.73 5.41
C SER A 62 -14.34 -15.33 5.95
N GLY A 63 -14.94 -14.48 5.10
CA GLY A 63 -15.40 -13.15 5.50
C GLY A 63 -16.52 -13.20 6.55
N ASP A 64 -17.39 -14.20 6.49
CA ASP A 64 -18.49 -14.35 7.45
C ASP A 64 -17.96 -14.67 8.86
N GLU A 65 -16.96 -15.55 8.97
CA GLU A 65 -16.28 -15.81 10.26
C GLU A 65 -15.61 -14.56 10.81
N LEU A 66 -14.98 -13.73 9.94
CA LEU A 66 -14.39 -12.45 10.35
C LEU A 66 -15.46 -11.49 10.84
N MET A 67 -16.58 -11.40 10.14
CA MET A 67 -17.70 -10.53 10.53
C MET A 67 -18.25 -10.91 11.91
N GLN A 68 -18.49 -12.21 12.12
CA GLN A 68 -18.93 -12.71 13.42
C GLN A 68 -17.91 -12.40 14.53
N ARG A 69 -16.63 -12.65 14.27
CA ARG A 69 -15.56 -12.38 15.24
C ARG A 69 -15.48 -10.90 15.63
N ILE A 70 -15.60 -10.01 14.66
CA ILE A 70 -15.59 -8.57 14.93
C ILE A 70 -16.84 -8.14 15.70
N SER A 71 -18.00 -8.70 15.40
CA SER A 71 -19.23 -8.45 16.15
C SER A 71 -19.10 -8.88 17.63
N ASP A 72 -18.47 -10.03 17.86
CA ASP A 72 -18.17 -10.50 19.22
C ASP A 72 -17.18 -9.55 19.93
N TRP A 73 -16.16 -9.07 19.23
CA TRP A 73 -15.21 -8.10 19.76
C TRP A 73 -15.85 -6.78 20.17
N ILE A 74 -16.78 -6.26 19.35
CA ILE A 74 -17.51 -5.02 19.66
C ILE A 74 -18.35 -5.20 20.93
N THR A 75 -19.04 -6.34 21.05
CA THR A 75 -20.02 -6.55 22.12
C THR A 75 -19.40 -7.04 23.44
N SER A 76 -18.33 -7.82 23.37
CA SER A 76 -17.77 -8.51 24.55
C SER A 76 -16.40 -7.97 24.98
N ASP A 77 -15.59 -7.44 24.03
CA ASP A 77 -14.20 -7.07 24.27
C ASP A 77 -13.92 -5.57 24.16
N ASP A 78 -14.92 -4.76 23.80
CA ASP A 78 -14.80 -3.30 23.59
C ASP A 78 -13.73 -2.95 22.56
N ILE A 79 -13.62 -3.75 21.46
CA ILE A 79 -12.69 -3.54 20.36
C ILE A 79 -13.41 -2.88 19.20
N HIS A 80 -13.09 -1.63 18.93
CA HIS A 80 -13.71 -0.77 17.93
C HIS A 80 -12.78 -0.32 16.80
N PHE A 81 -11.48 -0.56 16.93
CA PHE A 81 -10.47 -0.19 15.93
C PHE A 81 -9.73 -1.45 15.47
N VAL A 82 -9.90 -1.83 14.21
CA VAL A 82 -9.44 -3.11 13.68
C VAL A 82 -8.58 -2.90 12.44
N LEU A 83 -7.37 -3.42 12.45
CA LEU A 83 -6.51 -3.50 11.28
C LEU A 83 -6.97 -4.67 10.40
N ALA A 84 -7.22 -4.40 9.13
CA ALA A 84 -7.72 -5.37 8.17
C ALA A 84 -6.66 -5.65 7.08
N ASP A 85 -6.01 -6.80 7.17
CA ASP A 85 -5.15 -7.34 6.13
C ASP A 85 -5.97 -8.27 5.23
N LEU A 86 -6.73 -7.68 4.33
CA LEU A 86 -7.71 -8.36 3.49
C LEU A 86 -7.58 -7.95 2.03
N PRO A 87 -7.89 -8.84 1.07
CA PRO A 87 -8.14 -8.45 -0.32
C PRO A 87 -9.28 -7.45 -0.41
N ALA A 88 -9.26 -6.59 -1.43
CA ALA A 88 -10.24 -5.50 -1.59
C ALA A 88 -11.70 -5.93 -1.49
N ARG A 89 -12.07 -7.05 -2.14
CA ARG A 89 -13.43 -7.58 -2.09
C ARG A 89 -13.85 -7.97 -0.66
N ALA A 90 -12.99 -8.68 0.06
CA ALA A 90 -13.29 -9.10 1.43
C ALA A 90 -13.41 -7.90 2.37
N LEU A 91 -12.52 -6.91 2.23
CA LEU A 91 -12.58 -5.67 3.00
C LEU A 91 -13.88 -4.89 2.72
N ARG A 92 -14.27 -4.73 1.44
CA ARG A 92 -15.52 -4.07 1.05
C ARG A 92 -16.74 -4.75 1.68
N ASP A 93 -16.81 -6.08 1.53
CA ASP A 93 -17.97 -6.86 2.01
C ASP A 93 -18.04 -6.79 3.55
N LEU A 94 -16.91 -6.88 4.24
CA LEU A 94 -16.80 -6.69 5.69
C LEU A 94 -17.23 -5.28 6.14
N ALA A 95 -16.73 -4.24 5.46
CA ALA A 95 -17.06 -2.85 5.78
C ALA A 95 -18.56 -2.56 5.63
N ARG A 96 -19.18 -3.09 4.57
CA ARG A 96 -20.64 -2.97 4.34
C ARG A 96 -21.45 -3.70 5.40
N GLY A 97 -21.05 -4.92 5.76
CA GLY A 97 -21.74 -5.70 6.78
C GLY A 97 -21.67 -5.09 8.19
N LEU A 98 -20.62 -4.28 8.45
CA LEU A 98 -20.39 -3.62 9.74
C LEU A 98 -20.72 -2.12 9.73
N ALA A 99 -21.40 -1.59 8.71
CA ALA A 99 -21.61 -0.16 8.53
C ALA A 99 -22.39 0.50 9.71
N GLU A 100 -23.33 -0.22 10.31
CA GLU A 100 -24.16 0.26 11.43
C GLU A 100 -23.52 0.02 12.81
N HIS A 101 -22.32 -0.57 12.84
CA HIS A 101 -21.62 -0.85 14.11
C HIS A 101 -20.61 0.26 14.44
N PRO A 102 -20.34 0.51 15.74
CA PRO A 102 -19.31 1.46 16.15
C PRO A 102 -17.90 0.89 15.93
N ILE A 103 -17.45 0.89 14.67
CA ILE A 103 -16.17 0.32 14.27
C ILE A 103 -15.45 1.18 13.23
N MET A 104 -14.12 1.20 13.29
CA MET A 104 -13.24 1.70 12.24
C MET A 104 -12.29 0.59 11.81
N LEU A 105 -12.32 0.27 10.53
CA LEU A 105 -11.41 -0.67 9.88
C LEU A 105 -10.23 0.10 9.26
N PHE A 106 -9.01 -0.35 9.49
CA PHE A 106 -7.81 0.20 8.85
C PHE A 106 -7.36 -0.74 7.73
N ASN A 107 -7.50 -0.33 6.48
CA ASN A 107 -6.93 -1.03 5.34
C ASN A 107 -5.41 -0.89 5.33
N VAL A 108 -4.72 -1.98 5.61
CA VAL A 108 -3.25 -2.00 5.74
C VAL A 108 -2.54 -2.67 4.56
N SER A 109 -3.27 -3.18 3.55
CA SER A 109 -2.63 -3.98 2.50
C SER A 109 -3.26 -3.92 1.10
N ALA A 110 -4.52 -3.47 0.96
CA ALA A 110 -5.20 -3.43 -0.35
C ALA A 110 -5.00 -2.07 -1.05
N PRO A 111 -4.35 -2.04 -2.24
CA PRO A 111 -4.10 -0.81 -2.98
C PRO A 111 -5.25 -0.39 -3.89
N ASP A 112 -6.31 -1.19 -4.00
CA ASP A 112 -7.37 -1.03 -4.98
C ASP A 112 -8.04 0.33 -4.92
N ASP A 113 -8.07 1.03 -6.06
CA ASP A 113 -8.66 2.36 -6.19
C ASP A 113 -10.18 2.36 -5.95
N SER A 114 -10.87 1.24 -6.22
CA SER A 114 -12.32 1.13 -6.00
C SER A 114 -12.71 1.36 -4.53
N LEU A 115 -11.86 0.95 -3.58
CA LEU A 115 -12.07 1.17 -2.15
C LEU A 115 -12.01 2.66 -1.74
N ARG A 116 -11.45 3.53 -2.58
CA ARG A 116 -11.37 5.00 -2.40
C ARG A 116 -12.33 5.71 -3.35
N GLY A 117 -13.17 4.96 -4.05
CA GLY A 117 -14.13 5.45 -5.05
C GLY A 117 -15.49 4.79 -4.90
N ALA A 118 -15.89 3.98 -5.88
CA ALA A 118 -17.23 3.39 -5.93
C ALA A 118 -17.56 2.43 -4.76
N ASP A 119 -16.54 1.81 -4.16
CA ASP A 119 -16.68 0.88 -3.02
C ASP A 119 -16.22 1.50 -1.69
N CYS A 120 -16.11 2.82 -1.59
CA CYS A 120 -15.72 3.48 -0.35
C CYS A 120 -16.75 3.27 0.77
N ALA A 121 -16.27 3.28 2.01
CA ALA A 121 -17.11 3.11 3.18
C ALA A 121 -16.64 4.05 4.32
N ASN A 122 -17.61 4.67 5.01
CA ASN A 122 -17.35 5.66 6.06
C ASN A 122 -16.63 5.07 7.28
N ASN A 123 -16.69 3.75 7.46
CA ASN A 123 -16.03 3.02 8.54
C ASN A 123 -14.68 2.43 8.13
N VAL A 124 -14.07 2.88 7.02
CA VAL A 124 -12.75 2.44 6.57
C VAL A 124 -11.77 3.60 6.48
N LEU A 125 -10.60 3.46 7.09
CA LEU A 125 -9.44 4.32 6.93
C LEU A 125 -8.35 3.56 6.16
N HIS A 126 -7.72 4.20 5.20
CA HIS A 126 -6.69 3.57 4.37
C HIS A 126 -5.31 4.07 4.76
N THR A 127 -4.48 3.22 5.36
CA THR A 127 -3.07 3.54 5.65
C THR A 127 -2.11 3.03 4.57
N TYR A 128 -2.52 2.01 3.80
CA TYR A 128 -1.79 1.60 2.60
C TYR A 128 -2.14 2.53 1.42
N PRO A 129 -1.17 2.98 0.61
CA PRO A 129 -1.43 3.85 -0.53
C PRO A 129 -2.28 3.14 -1.59
N SER A 130 -3.08 3.92 -2.31
CA SER A 130 -3.83 3.42 -3.45
C SER A 130 -2.90 3.18 -4.66
N GLU A 131 -3.35 2.34 -5.61
CA GLU A 131 -2.65 2.12 -6.87
C GLU A 131 -2.47 3.45 -7.64
N ALA A 132 -3.47 4.34 -7.54
CA ALA A 132 -3.40 5.69 -8.05
C ALA A 132 -2.23 6.50 -7.47
N MET A 133 -2.02 6.44 -6.15
CA MET A 133 -0.91 7.15 -5.50
C MET A 133 0.44 6.59 -5.93
N LEU A 134 0.55 5.27 -6.03
CA LEU A 134 1.78 4.59 -6.48
C LEU A 134 2.13 4.97 -7.93
N SER A 135 1.14 4.90 -8.83
CA SER A 135 1.31 5.26 -10.23
C SER A 135 1.62 6.75 -10.43
N ASP A 136 0.96 7.65 -9.67
CA ASP A 136 1.20 9.08 -9.74
C ASP A 136 2.62 9.41 -9.28
N ALA A 137 3.08 8.82 -8.17
CA ALA A 137 4.44 9.01 -7.67
C ALA A 137 5.50 8.63 -8.71
N LEU A 138 5.32 7.48 -9.33
CA LEU A 138 6.23 7.00 -10.37
C LEU A 138 6.17 7.91 -11.60
N THR A 139 4.97 8.26 -12.08
CA THR A 139 4.81 9.07 -13.28
C THR A 139 5.35 10.49 -13.10
N GLN A 140 5.18 11.12 -11.93
CA GLN A 140 5.84 12.40 -11.60
C GLN A 140 7.36 12.31 -11.83
N TYR A 141 7.98 11.23 -11.36
CA TYR A 141 9.41 11.03 -11.53
C TYR A 141 9.80 10.83 -13.00
N LEU A 142 9.06 10.01 -13.74
CA LEU A 142 9.32 9.78 -15.17
C LEU A 142 9.26 11.09 -15.94
N VAL A 143 8.25 11.90 -15.72
CA VAL A 143 8.09 13.21 -16.36
C VAL A 143 9.22 14.17 -15.97
N ALA A 144 9.60 14.20 -14.69
CA ALA A 144 10.72 15.01 -14.22
C ALA A 144 12.07 14.62 -14.85
N LYS A 145 12.22 13.34 -15.27
CA LYS A 145 13.39 12.84 -16.02
C LYS A 145 13.28 13.02 -17.54
N GLY A 146 12.14 13.51 -18.05
CA GLY A 146 11.88 13.60 -19.48
C GLY A 146 11.63 12.23 -20.16
N TRP A 147 11.30 11.18 -19.40
CA TRP A 147 10.97 9.84 -19.88
C TRP A 147 9.47 9.75 -20.15
N LEU A 148 9.05 10.35 -21.25
CA LEU A 148 7.64 10.56 -21.55
C LEU A 148 6.99 9.42 -22.33
N GLN A 149 7.78 8.58 -23.01
CA GLN A 149 7.28 7.50 -23.85
C GLN A 149 7.47 6.16 -23.13
N ILE A 150 6.36 5.57 -22.69
CA ILE A 150 6.34 4.39 -21.82
C ILE A 150 5.93 3.16 -22.66
N LEU A 151 6.81 2.17 -22.75
CA LEU A 151 6.45 0.82 -23.20
C LEU A 151 5.94 0.03 -21.98
N VAL A 152 4.77 -0.57 -22.08
CA VAL A 152 4.17 -1.37 -21.00
C VAL A 152 4.29 -2.87 -21.32
N LEU A 153 4.83 -3.63 -20.38
CA LEU A 153 4.78 -5.09 -20.37
C LEU A 153 3.75 -5.51 -19.31
N GLN A 154 2.69 -6.17 -19.74
CA GLN A 154 1.54 -6.53 -18.91
C GLN A 154 1.45 -8.05 -18.70
N GLY A 155 1.42 -8.48 -17.46
CA GLY A 155 1.15 -9.85 -17.08
C GLY A 155 -0.33 -10.24 -17.22
N PRO A 156 -0.64 -11.53 -17.05
CA PRO A 156 -1.98 -12.06 -17.25
C PRO A 156 -2.94 -11.90 -16.06
N ALA A 157 -2.46 -11.44 -14.91
CA ALA A 157 -3.29 -11.34 -13.70
C ALA A 157 -4.21 -10.10 -13.75
N PRO A 158 -5.39 -10.14 -13.11
CA PRO A 158 -6.26 -8.99 -12.98
C PRO A 158 -5.58 -7.78 -12.32
N GLU A 159 -4.71 -8.03 -11.35
CA GLU A 159 -3.91 -7.03 -10.66
C GLU A 159 -2.95 -6.31 -11.63
N ASP A 160 -2.38 -7.03 -12.59
CA ASP A 160 -1.51 -6.46 -13.62
C ASP A 160 -2.28 -5.49 -14.52
N ALA A 161 -3.52 -5.86 -14.88
CA ALA A 161 -4.41 -4.99 -15.65
C ALA A 161 -4.82 -3.73 -14.84
N ALA A 162 -5.05 -3.86 -13.53
CA ALA A 162 -5.35 -2.73 -12.65
C ALA A 162 -4.15 -1.76 -12.55
N MET A 163 -2.93 -2.27 -12.43
CA MET A 163 -1.70 -1.46 -12.47
C MET A 163 -1.57 -0.67 -13.78
N VAL A 164 -1.84 -1.33 -14.92
CA VAL A 164 -1.79 -0.66 -16.24
C VAL A 164 -2.85 0.41 -16.37
N ALA A 165 -4.07 0.15 -15.91
CA ALA A 165 -5.16 1.14 -15.93
C ALA A 165 -4.81 2.37 -15.07
N SER A 166 -4.22 2.16 -13.91
CA SER A 166 -3.76 3.23 -13.03
C SER A 166 -2.62 4.03 -13.65
N LEU A 167 -1.61 3.36 -14.24
CA LEU A 167 -0.54 4.03 -15.00
C LEU A 167 -1.10 4.90 -16.14
N GLN A 168 -2.07 4.38 -16.91
CA GLN A 168 -2.65 5.13 -18.03
C GLN A 168 -3.40 6.39 -17.55
N ARG A 169 -4.06 6.34 -16.38
CA ARG A 169 -4.66 7.51 -15.75
C ARG A 169 -3.58 8.53 -15.34
N SER A 170 -2.54 8.07 -14.65
CA SER A 170 -1.42 8.92 -14.22
C SER A 170 -0.67 9.51 -15.41
N ALA A 171 -0.45 8.73 -16.48
CA ALA A 171 0.17 9.23 -17.70
C ALA A 171 -0.62 10.37 -18.35
N ARG A 172 -1.96 10.28 -18.37
CA ARG A 172 -2.80 11.41 -18.83
C ARG A 172 -2.71 12.62 -17.91
N LYS A 173 -2.75 12.40 -16.59
CA LYS A 173 -2.66 13.46 -15.56
C LYS A 173 -1.36 14.26 -15.66
N PHE A 174 -0.25 13.60 -15.91
CA PHE A 174 1.10 14.20 -15.95
C PHE A 174 1.70 14.32 -17.34
N HIS A 175 0.90 14.17 -18.40
CA HIS A 175 1.30 14.36 -19.80
C HIS A 175 2.42 13.42 -20.30
N ALA A 176 2.50 12.20 -19.78
CA ALA A 176 3.26 11.11 -20.35
C ALA A 176 2.39 10.29 -21.32
N LYS A 177 2.99 9.38 -22.08
CA LYS A 177 2.30 8.58 -23.10
C LYS A 177 2.71 7.11 -23.01
N THR A 178 1.74 6.23 -22.88
CA THR A 178 1.93 4.81 -23.17
C THR A 178 1.99 4.63 -24.69
N VAL A 179 3.15 4.21 -25.21
CA VAL A 179 3.36 4.03 -26.66
C VAL A 179 2.80 2.73 -27.16
N GLU A 180 2.93 1.66 -26.35
CA GLU A 180 2.38 0.34 -26.63
C GLU A 180 2.23 -0.46 -25.32
N THR A 181 1.27 -1.39 -25.28
CA THR A 181 1.13 -2.38 -24.22
C THR A 181 1.29 -3.76 -24.83
N ARG A 182 2.26 -4.52 -24.36
CA ARG A 182 2.58 -5.88 -24.82
C ARG A 182 2.33 -6.89 -23.72
N PRO A 183 1.46 -7.89 -23.94
CA PRO A 183 1.23 -8.94 -22.96
C PRO A 183 2.43 -9.89 -22.92
N PHE A 184 2.85 -10.28 -21.72
CA PHE A 184 3.82 -11.35 -21.54
C PHE A 184 3.18 -12.59 -20.92
N LEU A 185 3.81 -13.73 -21.13
CA LEU A 185 3.44 -15.01 -20.55
C LEU A 185 4.62 -15.65 -19.83
N LEU A 186 4.34 -16.34 -18.74
CA LEU A 186 5.28 -17.23 -18.06
C LEU A 186 5.04 -18.65 -18.54
N THR A 187 5.70 -19.06 -19.63
CA THR A 187 5.60 -20.42 -20.20
C THR A 187 6.91 -20.84 -20.82
N ASN A 188 7.19 -22.14 -20.81
CA ASN A 188 8.32 -22.73 -21.52
C ASN A 188 7.93 -23.27 -22.92
N ASP A 189 6.69 -22.99 -23.38
CA ASP A 189 6.25 -23.41 -24.71
C ASP A 189 6.96 -22.56 -25.80
N PRO A 190 7.77 -23.17 -26.67
CA PRO A 190 8.49 -22.45 -27.72
C PRO A 190 7.57 -21.68 -28.70
N ARG A 191 6.30 -22.06 -28.81
CA ARG A 191 5.30 -21.40 -29.64
C ARG A 191 4.96 -20.00 -29.13
N ASN A 192 5.18 -19.73 -27.85
CA ASN A 192 4.90 -18.43 -27.21
C ASN A 192 6.15 -17.55 -27.09
N ARG A 193 7.20 -17.80 -27.92
CA ARG A 193 8.48 -17.08 -27.83
C ARG A 193 8.32 -15.57 -27.89
N GLU A 194 7.39 -15.05 -28.66
CA GLU A 194 7.13 -13.62 -28.82
C GLU A 194 6.63 -12.98 -27.51
N GLN A 195 5.94 -13.76 -26.66
CA GLN A 195 5.39 -13.31 -25.38
C GLN A 195 6.25 -13.70 -24.16
N THR A 196 7.32 -14.46 -24.37
CA THR A 196 8.23 -14.90 -23.30
C THR A 196 9.61 -14.28 -23.38
N SER A 197 10.02 -13.82 -24.57
CA SER A 197 11.34 -13.22 -24.79
C SER A 197 11.32 -11.72 -24.52
N ILE A 198 12.00 -11.29 -23.45
CA ILE A 198 12.10 -9.86 -23.07
C ILE A 198 12.70 -9.03 -24.23
N ALA A 199 13.72 -9.55 -24.92
CA ALA A 199 14.33 -8.86 -26.04
C ALA A 199 13.33 -8.62 -27.21
N LEU A 200 12.44 -9.58 -27.52
CA LEU A 200 11.40 -9.40 -28.52
C LEU A 200 10.30 -8.45 -28.03
N LEU A 201 9.87 -8.59 -26.77
CA LEU A 201 8.87 -7.73 -26.16
C LEU A 201 9.33 -6.26 -26.04
N THR A 202 10.62 -6.01 -26.00
CA THR A 202 11.19 -4.66 -25.87
C THR A 202 11.86 -4.15 -27.15
N GLY A 203 11.84 -4.95 -28.22
CA GLY A 203 12.41 -4.59 -29.52
C GLY A 203 11.44 -3.90 -30.48
N GLY A 204 11.99 -3.33 -31.58
CA GLY A 204 11.22 -2.82 -32.69
C GLY A 204 10.44 -1.52 -32.47
N LEU A 205 10.63 -0.83 -31.35
CA LEU A 205 9.90 0.38 -31.00
C LEU A 205 10.82 1.41 -30.33
N ARG A 206 10.49 2.69 -30.45
CA ARG A 206 11.13 3.78 -29.67
C ARG A 206 10.33 4.06 -28.40
N TYR A 207 11.01 4.05 -27.27
CA TYR A 207 10.47 4.38 -25.96
C TYR A 207 11.59 4.92 -25.07
N ASP A 208 11.22 5.56 -23.98
CA ASP A 208 12.18 6.11 -23.00
C ASP A 208 12.34 5.17 -21.79
N VAL A 209 11.30 4.42 -21.44
CA VAL A 209 11.23 3.59 -20.23
C VAL A 209 10.33 2.38 -20.45
N VAL A 210 10.65 1.27 -19.81
CA VAL A 210 9.82 0.05 -19.78
C VAL A 210 9.08 0.00 -18.44
N TYR A 211 7.76 0.01 -18.47
CA TYR A 211 6.92 -0.25 -17.31
C TYR A 211 6.51 -1.72 -17.27
N VAL A 212 6.75 -2.38 -16.14
CA VAL A 212 6.40 -3.78 -15.94
C VAL A 212 5.23 -3.85 -14.97
N ALA A 213 4.12 -4.45 -15.40
CA ALA A 213 2.99 -4.82 -14.56
C ALA A 213 3.05 -6.35 -14.38
N ASP A 214 3.65 -6.77 -13.28
CA ASP A 214 3.85 -8.16 -12.90
C ASP A 214 3.63 -8.32 -11.39
N SER A 215 2.40 -8.62 -11.00
CA SER A 215 2.03 -8.85 -9.60
C SER A 215 2.66 -10.13 -9.03
N SER A 216 3.06 -11.07 -9.90
CA SER A 216 3.77 -12.29 -9.49
C SER A 216 5.22 -12.02 -9.10
N GLY A 217 5.85 -11.02 -9.75
CA GLY A 217 7.26 -10.68 -9.61
C GLY A 217 8.21 -11.68 -10.28
N GLU A 218 7.72 -12.72 -10.96
CA GLU A 218 8.58 -13.74 -11.57
C GLU A 218 9.20 -13.28 -12.87
N PHE A 219 8.42 -12.67 -13.76
CA PHE A 219 8.90 -12.16 -15.05
C PHE A 219 9.76 -10.91 -14.87
N GLY A 220 9.30 -9.98 -14.04
CA GLY A 220 9.94 -8.69 -13.81
C GLY A 220 11.40 -8.77 -13.35
N ARG A 221 11.77 -9.85 -12.67
CA ARG A 221 13.14 -10.07 -12.17
C ARG A 221 14.23 -10.01 -13.23
N TYR A 222 13.90 -10.40 -14.46
CA TYR A 222 14.86 -10.49 -15.56
C TYR A 222 14.83 -9.25 -16.45
N VAL A 223 13.71 -8.54 -16.51
CA VAL A 223 13.48 -7.44 -17.46
C VAL A 223 14.56 -6.37 -17.39
N THR A 224 15.03 -6.02 -16.19
CA THR A 224 16.01 -4.95 -15.98
C THR A 224 17.29 -5.13 -16.80
N TYR A 225 17.69 -6.37 -17.06
CA TYR A 225 18.97 -6.69 -17.70
C TYR A 225 18.84 -7.30 -19.10
N GLU A 226 17.62 -7.57 -19.57
CA GLU A 226 17.39 -8.27 -20.84
C GLU A 226 16.65 -7.43 -21.89
N THR A 227 16.40 -6.14 -21.63
CA THR A 227 15.77 -5.23 -22.59
C THR A 227 16.64 -5.07 -23.85
N SER A 228 16.01 -4.98 -25.02
CA SER A 228 16.71 -4.79 -26.31
C SER A 228 17.43 -3.44 -26.43
N LEU A 229 16.99 -2.43 -25.66
CA LEU A 229 17.61 -1.12 -25.54
C LEU A 229 17.98 -0.85 -24.07
N PRO A 230 19.10 -0.14 -23.79
CA PRO A 230 19.50 0.24 -22.44
C PRO A 230 18.57 1.33 -21.89
N ARG A 231 17.38 0.95 -21.50
CA ARG A 231 16.36 1.84 -20.97
C ARG A 231 16.03 1.50 -19.52
N PRO A 232 15.65 2.48 -18.68
CA PRO A 232 15.17 2.21 -17.34
C PRO A 232 13.98 1.27 -17.34
N VAL A 233 13.93 0.41 -16.31
CA VAL A 233 12.79 -0.46 -16.02
C VAL A 233 12.14 0.02 -14.75
N VAL A 234 10.82 0.14 -14.76
CA VAL A 234 10.03 0.69 -13.64
C VAL A 234 8.72 -0.09 -13.46
N GLY A 235 7.98 0.18 -12.40
CA GLY A 235 6.69 -0.48 -12.11
C GLY A 235 6.85 -1.53 -11.03
N SER A 236 6.55 -2.80 -11.29
CA SER A 236 6.74 -3.90 -10.33
C SER A 236 8.19 -4.39 -10.24
N ALA A 237 9.08 -3.90 -11.11
CA ALA A 237 10.50 -4.23 -11.14
C ALA A 237 11.33 -2.99 -11.45
N GLY A 238 12.63 -3.04 -11.17
CA GLY A 238 13.55 -1.92 -11.37
C GLY A 238 13.31 -0.80 -10.37
N LEU A 239 12.78 0.33 -10.79
CA LEU A 239 12.34 1.42 -9.90
C LEU A 239 10.86 1.21 -9.54
N VAL A 240 10.60 0.89 -8.29
CA VAL A 240 9.29 0.49 -7.77
C VAL A 240 8.72 1.58 -6.85
N PRO A 241 7.49 2.05 -7.07
CA PRO A 241 6.79 2.90 -6.12
C PRO A 241 6.28 2.06 -4.94
N THR A 242 6.57 2.47 -3.71
CA THR A 242 6.22 1.70 -2.52
C THR A 242 5.85 2.57 -1.32
N ALA A 243 5.01 2.05 -0.45
CA ALA A 243 4.68 2.71 0.82
C ALA A 243 5.89 2.79 1.76
N TRP A 244 6.78 1.80 1.72
CA TRP A 244 7.97 1.72 2.55
C TRP A 244 9.08 0.96 1.86
N SER A 245 10.31 1.42 2.08
CA SER A 245 11.53 0.70 1.71
C SER A 245 12.47 0.62 2.92
N TRP A 246 13.02 -0.55 3.16
CA TRP A 246 14.00 -0.78 4.22
C TRP A 246 15.26 0.07 4.07
N SER A 247 15.55 0.51 2.85
CA SER A 247 16.71 1.35 2.52
C SER A 247 16.45 2.86 2.70
N TRP A 248 15.29 3.26 3.24
CA TRP A 248 15.04 4.65 3.62
C TRP A 248 15.83 4.99 4.89
N ASP A 249 16.77 5.93 4.77
CA ASP A 249 17.75 6.27 5.80
C ASP A 249 17.52 7.63 6.48
N ARG A 250 16.39 8.29 6.19
CA ARG A 250 16.05 9.62 6.73
C ARG A 250 14.89 9.55 7.71
N ASP A 251 14.62 10.67 8.38
CA ASP A 251 13.40 10.89 9.19
C ASP A 251 13.16 9.82 10.27
N ALA A 252 14.22 9.33 10.93
CA ALA A 252 14.19 8.26 11.94
C ALA A 252 13.77 6.87 11.41
N ALA A 253 13.77 6.67 10.10
CA ALA A 253 13.37 5.39 9.49
C ALA A 253 14.29 4.23 9.88
N VAL A 254 15.60 4.48 10.04
CA VAL A 254 16.59 3.47 10.44
C VAL A 254 16.24 2.86 11.80
N GLN A 255 15.78 3.67 12.77
CA GLN A 255 15.35 3.16 14.07
C GLN A 255 14.11 2.28 13.96
N LEU A 256 13.14 2.68 13.13
CA LEU A 256 11.94 1.88 12.87
C LEU A 256 12.31 0.54 12.23
N GLN A 257 13.17 0.56 11.21
CA GLN A 257 13.63 -0.65 10.52
C GLN A 257 14.36 -1.61 11.48
N HIS A 258 15.29 -1.12 12.29
CA HIS A 258 16.01 -1.95 13.27
C HIS A 258 15.08 -2.58 14.30
N ARG A 259 14.06 -1.86 14.77
CA ARG A 259 13.08 -2.40 15.73
C ARG A 259 12.24 -3.49 15.07
N TYR A 260 11.83 -3.27 13.82
CA TYR A 260 11.11 -4.27 13.07
C TYR A 260 11.93 -5.55 12.86
N GLU A 261 13.21 -5.44 12.47
CA GLU A 261 14.11 -6.59 12.25
C GLU A 261 14.34 -7.41 13.52
N LYS A 262 14.34 -6.78 14.69
CA LYS A 262 14.41 -7.48 15.97
C LYS A 262 13.18 -8.35 16.26
N LEU A 263 12.01 -7.91 15.83
CA LEU A 263 10.76 -8.65 16.05
C LEU A 263 10.48 -9.70 14.97
N SER A 264 11.01 -9.53 13.76
CA SER A 264 10.68 -10.36 12.59
C SER A 264 11.91 -10.77 11.77
N PRO A 265 12.96 -11.33 12.40
CA PRO A 265 14.10 -11.82 11.63
C PRO A 265 13.70 -13.07 10.80
N PRO A 266 14.22 -13.24 9.58
CA PRO A 266 15.17 -12.38 8.88
C PRO A 266 14.51 -11.36 7.93
N ARG A 267 13.21 -11.12 8.03
CA ARG A 267 12.44 -10.31 7.09
C ARG A 267 12.65 -8.80 7.34
N ARG A 268 12.76 -8.04 6.26
CA ARG A 268 12.75 -6.58 6.27
C ARG A 268 11.34 -6.04 6.20
N MET A 269 11.11 -4.87 6.79
CA MET A 269 9.82 -4.18 6.77
C MET A 269 9.43 -3.80 5.34
N ASN A 270 8.21 -4.11 4.94
CA ASN A 270 7.65 -3.75 3.65
C ASN A 270 6.54 -2.68 3.78
N GLY A 271 5.92 -2.32 2.64
CA GLY A 271 4.89 -1.28 2.62
C GLY A 271 3.65 -1.58 3.46
N ALA A 272 3.20 -2.85 3.50
CA ALA A 272 2.05 -3.25 4.30
C ALA A 272 2.38 -3.26 5.81
N ASP A 273 3.61 -3.66 6.19
CA ASP A 273 4.07 -3.55 7.57
C ASP A 273 4.07 -2.10 8.06
N TRP A 274 4.57 -1.18 7.20
CA TRP A 274 4.55 0.24 7.51
C TRP A 274 3.11 0.76 7.66
N ALA A 275 2.19 0.32 6.81
CA ALA A 275 0.79 0.74 6.88
C ALA A 275 0.12 0.24 8.18
N ALA A 276 0.41 -1.00 8.61
CA ALA A 276 -0.07 -1.54 9.87
C ALA A 276 0.54 -0.81 11.07
N TRP A 277 1.84 -0.49 11.03
CA TRP A 277 2.49 0.36 12.02
C TRP A 277 1.84 1.75 12.10
N ALA A 278 1.58 2.39 10.95
CA ALA A 278 0.97 3.71 10.88
C ALA A 278 -0.47 3.72 11.43
N ALA A 279 -1.24 2.65 11.20
CA ALA A 279 -2.59 2.49 11.73
C ALA A 279 -2.60 2.50 13.28
N VAL A 280 -1.77 1.67 13.91
CA VAL A 280 -1.66 1.63 15.38
C VAL A 280 -1.16 2.96 15.93
N LYS A 281 -0.17 3.58 15.27
CA LYS A 281 0.36 4.88 15.67
C LYS A 281 -0.70 5.98 15.58
N ALA A 282 -1.55 5.96 14.54
CA ALA A 282 -2.65 6.92 14.39
C ALA A 282 -3.67 6.80 15.53
N VAL A 283 -4.10 5.57 15.86
CA VAL A 283 -5.02 5.33 17.00
C VAL A 283 -4.38 5.76 18.30
N THR A 284 -3.13 5.37 18.56
CA THR A 284 -2.41 5.76 19.79
C THR A 284 -2.34 7.28 19.91
N GLN A 285 -1.97 7.99 18.84
CA GLN A 285 -1.93 9.46 18.85
C GLN A 285 -3.30 10.07 19.07
N ALA A 286 -4.35 9.51 18.45
CA ALA A 286 -5.72 10.00 18.65
C ALA A 286 -6.18 9.85 20.09
N VAL A 287 -5.94 8.70 20.72
CA VAL A 287 -6.22 8.47 22.15
C VAL A 287 -5.48 9.48 23.02
N MET A 288 -4.18 9.66 22.78
CA MET A 288 -3.36 10.57 23.59
C MET A 288 -3.76 12.03 23.43
N ARG A 289 -4.13 12.46 22.23
CA ARG A 289 -4.46 13.87 21.94
C ARG A 289 -5.90 14.23 22.25
N SER A 290 -6.83 13.28 22.14
CA SER A 290 -8.23 13.47 22.57
C SER A 290 -8.40 13.34 24.08
N GLY A 291 -7.45 12.69 24.78
CA GLY A 291 -7.56 12.36 26.20
C GLY A 291 -8.66 11.34 26.50
N SER A 292 -9.08 10.55 25.52
CA SER A 292 -10.20 9.60 25.65
C SER A 292 -9.90 8.30 24.90
N ILE A 293 -10.44 7.18 25.42
CA ILE A 293 -10.45 5.88 24.73
C ILE A 293 -11.82 5.59 24.10
N ALA A 294 -12.82 6.47 24.28
CA ALA A 294 -14.16 6.29 23.73
C ALA A 294 -14.13 6.35 22.20
N PHE A 295 -14.86 5.44 21.56
CA PHE A 295 -14.89 5.29 20.09
C PHE A 295 -15.12 6.61 19.36
N ASP A 296 -16.17 7.34 19.71
CA ASP A 296 -16.54 8.56 18.99
C ASP A 296 -15.49 9.67 19.14
N ALA A 297 -14.87 9.79 20.30
CA ALA A 297 -13.81 10.79 20.53
C ALA A 297 -12.56 10.48 19.71
N VAL A 298 -12.13 9.21 19.70
CA VAL A 298 -10.98 8.75 18.92
C VAL A 298 -11.26 8.86 17.42
N LYS A 299 -12.43 8.41 16.94
CA LYS A 299 -12.87 8.54 15.55
C LYS A 299 -12.88 10.00 15.10
N ALA A 300 -13.50 10.89 15.89
CA ALA A 300 -13.55 12.31 15.57
C ALA A 300 -12.15 12.93 15.48
N PHE A 301 -11.21 12.54 16.33
CA PHE A 301 -9.84 13.02 16.25
C PHE A 301 -9.10 12.49 15.02
N LEU A 302 -9.23 11.19 14.70
CA LEU A 302 -8.63 10.57 13.52
C LEU A 302 -9.04 11.28 12.22
N LEU A 303 -10.31 11.69 12.11
CA LEU A 303 -10.87 12.35 10.94
C LEU A 303 -10.72 13.88 10.94
N SER A 304 -10.12 14.44 12.00
CA SER A 304 -9.93 15.88 12.12
C SER A 304 -8.64 16.36 11.45
N ASP A 305 -8.57 17.66 11.16
CA ASP A 305 -7.38 18.37 10.71
C ASP A 305 -6.28 18.49 11.80
N LYS A 306 -6.61 18.10 13.04
CA LYS A 306 -5.67 18.09 14.18
C LYS A 306 -4.73 16.89 14.18
N LEU A 307 -5.06 15.84 13.43
CA LEU A 307 -4.17 14.69 13.27
C LEU A 307 -2.93 15.07 12.46
N THR A 308 -1.78 14.98 13.08
CA THR A 308 -0.47 15.23 12.45
C THR A 308 0.43 14.02 12.70
N LEU A 309 0.15 12.91 11.98
CA LEU A 309 0.85 11.65 12.16
C LEU A 309 2.28 11.76 11.64
N ASP A 310 3.27 11.49 12.49
CA ASP A 310 4.64 11.30 12.02
C ASP A 310 4.74 9.98 11.24
N THR A 311 4.90 10.10 9.92
CA THR A 311 4.98 8.98 8.98
C THR A 311 6.39 8.41 8.85
N VAL A 312 7.39 9.02 9.49
CA VAL A 312 8.84 8.78 9.32
C VAL A 312 9.30 8.85 7.85
N LYS A 313 8.58 9.67 7.06
CA LYS A 313 8.88 9.95 5.65
C LYS A 313 8.95 11.46 5.36
N GLY A 314 9.16 12.28 6.39
CA GLY A 314 9.44 13.72 6.27
C GLY A 314 8.23 14.64 6.15
N ASN A 315 7.03 14.14 5.87
CA ASN A 315 5.79 14.91 5.87
C ASN A 315 4.82 14.39 6.92
N PRO A 316 4.14 15.28 7.67
CA PRO A 316 3.08 14.83 8.57
C PRO A 316 1.91 14.24 7.79
N GLY A 317 1.38 13.13 8.27
CA GLY A 317 0.20 12.47 7.72
C GLY A 317 -1.10 12.96 8.35
N SER A 318 -2.17 12.94 7.56
CA SER A 318 -3.57 13.11 8.00
C SER A 318 -4.48 12.32 7.08
N PHE A 319 -5.68 11.97 7.52
CA PHE A 319 -6.64 11.32 6.63
C PHE A 319 -7.37 12.37 5.78
N ARG A 320 -7.60 12.04 4.51
CA ARG A 320 -8.43 12.85 3.60
C ARG A 320 -9.90 12.72 3.99
N ALA A 321 -10.65 13.81 3.89
CA ALA A 321 -12.07 13.81 4.24
C ALA A 321 -12.94 13.12 3.17
N TRP A 322 -12.48 13.03 1.91
CA TRP A 322 -13.29 12.56 0.79
C TRP A 322 -13.15 11.08 0.45
N ASP A 323 -12.07 10.43 0.91
CA ASP A 323 -11.80 9.00 0.62
C ASP A 323 -11.13 8.26 1.79
N HIS A 324 -10.95 8.95 2.93
CA HIS A 324 -10.29 8.43 4.13
C HIS A 324 -8.88 7.85 3.90
N GLN A 325 -8.21 8.24 2.81
CA GLN A 325 -6.82 7.86 2.53
C GLN A 325 -5.84 8.65 3.40
N LEU A 326 -4.90 7.97 4.03
CA LEU A 326 -3.78 8.61 4.73
C LEU A 326 -2.89 9.34 3.72
N ARG A 327 -2.70 10.64 3.91
CA ARG A 327 -1.69 11.44 3.23
C ARG A 327 -0.32 11.01 3.73
N ALA A 328 0.47 10.42 2.87
CA ALA A 328 1.85 10.06 3.16
C ALA A 328 2.67 10.06 1.87
N PRO A 329 3.96 10.41 1.92
CA PRO A 329 4.84 10.26 0.78
C PRO A 329 4.93 8.81 0.30
N VAL A 330 5.09 8.65 -1.01
CA VAL A 330 5.43 7.38 -1.66
C VAL A 330 6.93 7.37 -1.97
N LEU A 331 7.60 6.27 -1.68
CA LEU A 331 9.02 6.11 -1.96
C LEU A 331 9.19 5.43 -3.33
N LEU A 332 10.15 5.90 -4.10
CA LEU A 332 10.58 5.26 -5.35
C LEU A 332 11.90 4.57 -5.07
N SER A 333 11.88 3.26 -5.02
CA SER A 333 13.04 2.47 -4.59
C SER A 333 13.44 1.40 -5.60
N THR A 334 14.72 1.11 -5.62
CA THR A 334 15.27 -0.13 -6.15
C THR A 334 15.35 -1.18 -5.03
N ALA A 335 15.96 -2.33 -5.30
CA ALA A 335 16.17 -3.36 -4.29
C ALA A 335 16.98 -2.84 -3.08
N ASP A 336 17.90 -1.90 -3.30
CA ASP A 336 18.93 -1.52 -2.32
C ASP A 336 18.94 -0.02 -1.94
N ALA A 337 18.16 0.82 -2.66
CA ALA A 337 18.19 2.27 -2.43
C ALA A 337 16.83 2.93 -2.70
N VAL A 338 16.52 3.96 -1.91
CA VAL A 338 15.47 4.91 -2.25
C VAL A 338 16.06 5.99 -3.15
N ILE A 339 15.54 6.09 -4.35
CA ILE A 339 16.00 7.02 -5.38
C ILE A 339 15.34 8.38 -5.23
N GLU A 340 14.03 8.37 -4.90
CA GLU A 340 13.25 9.60 -4.78
C GLU A 340 12.07 9.40 -3.83
N ARG A 341 11.52 10.50 -3.37
CA ARG A 341 10.31 10.57 -2.53
C ARG A 341 9.28 11.47 -3.22
N ALA A 342 8.14 10.91 -3.55
CA ALA A 342 7.02 11.66 -4.13
C ALA A 342 6.03 12.14 -3.04
N PRO A 343 5.33 13.27 -3.25
CA PRO A 343 5.37 14.09 -4.46
C PRO A 343 6.69 14.87 -4.63
N LEU A 344 7.09 15.05 -5.88
CA LEU A 344 8.30 15.80 -6.19
C LEU A 344 8.04 17.33 -6.01
N PRO A 345 9.09 18.12 -5.71
CA PRO A 345 8.93 19.54 -5.34
C PRO A 345 8.23 20.42 -6.38
N GLN A 346 8.32 20.07 -7.67
CA GLN A 346 7.68 20.85 -8.75
C GLN A 346 6.17 20.62 -8.88
N TYR A 347 5.62 19.58 -8.22
CA TYR A 347 4.19 19.32 -8.22
C TYR A 347 3.55 19.94 -6.98
N LEU A 348 2.87 21.08 -7.20
CA LEU A 348 2.19 21.83 -6.14
C LEU A 348 0.71 21.48 -6.10
N HIS A 349 0.11 21.62 -4.92
CA HIS A 349 -1.31 21.50 -4.70
C HIS A 349 -1.83 22.66 -3.86
N GLN A 350 -3.08 23.08 -4.08
CA GLN A 350 -3.63 24.28 -3.45
C GLN A 350 -3.76 24.17 -1.93
N THR A 351 -4.07 22.97 -1.42
CA THR A 351 -4.32 22.71 0.01
C THR A 351 -3.22 21.89 0.68
N ASN A 352 -2.85 20.77 0.10
CA ASN A 352 -1.82 19.90 0.65
C ASN A 352 -1.04 19.21 -0.47
N VAL A 353 0.27 19.35 -0.48
CA VAL A 353 1.14 18.81 -1.54
C VAL A 353 0.98 17.30 -1.71
N LEU A 354 0.65 16.56 -0.65
CA LEU A 354 0.43 15.10 -0.70
C LEU A 354 -0.86 14.72 -1.47
N ASP A 355 -1.75 15.68 -1.73
CA ASP A 355 -2.97 15.47 -2.52
C ASP A 355 -2.71 15.51 -4.03
N THR A 356 -1.48 15.79 -4.47
CA THR A 356 -1.06 15.57 -5.87
C THR A 356 -0.97 14.08 -6.24
N LEU A 357 -0.91 13.19 -5.26
CA LEU A 357 -0.86 11.75 -5.44
C LEU A 357 -2.24 11.13 -5.28
N GLY A 358 -2.66 10.31 -6.25
CA GLY A 358 -3.95 9.62 -6.22
C GLY A 358 -5.11 10.46 -6.74
N ILE A 359 -6.32 10.11 -6.30
CA ILE A 359 -7.55 10.77 -6.72
C ILE A 359 -7.85 11.93 -5.77
N ASP A 360 -7.96 13.12 -6.32
CA ASP A 360 -8.25 14.33 -5.55
C ASP A 360 -9.76 14.51 -5.29
N ALA A 361 -10.11 15.40 -4.35
CA ALA A 361 -11.49 15.68 -3.94
C ALA A 361 -12.45 15.97 -5.11
N PRO A 362 -12.09 16.77 -6.14
CA PRO A 362 -12.96 17.00 -7.27
C PRO A 362 -13.17 15.79 -8.18
N GLU A 363 -12.25 14.83 -8.14
CA GLU A 363 -12.21 13.66 -9.02
C GLU A 363 -12.85 12.42 -8.39
N THR A 364 -13.08 12.44 -7.08
CA THR A 364 -13.52 11.25 -6.35
C THR A 364 -14.96 10.84 -6.68
N ALA A 365 -15.15 9.53 -6.86
CA ALA A 365 -16.48 8.92 -6.93
C ALA A 365 -17.01 8.47 -5.55
N CYS A 366 -16.21 8.62 -4.49
CA CYS A 366 -16.63 8.27 -3.13
C CYS A 366 -17.73 9.20 -2.64
N ARG A 367 -18.74 8.62 -1.96
CA ARG A 367 -19.84 9.33 -1.29
C ARG A 367 -20.05 8.65 0.05
N PHE A 368 -19.83 9.37 1.16
CA PHE A 368 -20.09 8.92 2.53
C PHE A 368 -21.49 9.32 2.97
#